data_ccc593304782e65383cd8a2df6d92fdb
#
_entry.id   ccc593304782e65383cd8a2df6d92fdb
#
_cell.length_a   1.000
_cell.length_b   1.000
_cell.length_c   1.000
_cell.angle_alpha   90.00
_cell.angle_beta   90.00
_cell.angle_gamma   90.00
#
_symmetry.space_group_name_H-M   'P 1'
#
loop_
_entity.id
_entity.type
_entity.pdbx_description
1 polymer ?
#
loop_
_entity_poly.entity_id
_entity_poly.type
_entity_poly.pdbx_seq_one_letter_code
_entity_poly.pdbx_strand_id
1 'polypeptide(L)'
;VCIADDLVPPHRENNVITWKSRDLLGRIGMVFQEPEHQFAASTVRDEVAIGPKSMGKTDEEAYSIADRLLERLNLSRFAKANPFTLSGGEKRRLSVASMLAAAPKVLVMDEPTFGQDFTTWTSMVQLIAGARDQGCAVIMITHDEPLIEALGARRILVREGE
;
A
#
# COMPACT_ATOMS: atom_id res chain seq x y z
N VAL A 1 -7.69 -19.17 -12.77
CA VAL A 1 -7.89 -18.11 -11.78
C VAL A 1 -9.00 -17.21 -12.32
N CYS A 2 -10.15 -17.14 -11.63
CA CYS A 2 -11.23 -16.21 -11.97
C CYS A 2 -10.94 -14.87 -11.27
N ILE A 3 -10.97 -13.80 -12.04
CA ILE A 3 -10.83 -12.42 -11.53
C ILE A 3 -12.21 -11.79 -11.66
N ALA A 4 -12.62 -11.04 -10.63
CA ALA A 4 -13.88 -10.30 -10.69
C ALA A 4 -13.86 -9.31 -11.86
N ASP A 5 -14.95 -9.20 -12.59
CA ASP A 5 -15.04 -8.42 -13.84
C ASP A 5 -14.69 -6.93 -13.63
N ASP A 6 -14.98 -6.40 -12.45
CA ASP A 6 -14.66 -5.01 -12.07
C ASP A 6 -13.16 -4.74 -11.86
N LEU A 7 -12.35 -5.81 -11.72
CA LEU A 7 -10.89 -5.74 -11.65
C LEU A 7 -10.25 -5.85 -13.04
N VAL A 8 -10.97 -6.35 -14.03
CA VAL A 8 -10.44 -6.47 -15.40
C VAL A 8 -10.30 -5.08 -16.03
N PRO A 9 -9.10 -4.70 -16.55
CA PRO A 9 -8.94 -3.43 -17.23
C PRO A 9 -9.81 -3.34 -18.48
N PRO A 10 -10.36 -2.17 -18.83
CA PRO A 10 -11.01 -1.95 -20.11
C PRO A 10 -10.08 -2.38 -21.25
N HIS A 11 -10.61 -3.08 -22.23
CA HIS A 11 -9.85 -3.60 -23.40
C HIS A 11 -8.84 -4.71 -23.08
N ARG A 12 -8.97 -5.40 -21.95
CA ARG A 12 -8.18 -6.58 -21.60
C ARG A 12 -9.07 -7.80 -21.39
N GLU A 13 -8.51 -8.97 -21.67
CA GLU A 13 -9.11 -10.25 -21.31
C GLU A 13 -8.90 -10.56 -19.83
N ASN A 14 -9.69 -11.46 -19.27
CA ASN A 14 -9.57 -11.95 -17.90
C ASN A 14 -8.34 -12.88 -17.72
N ASN A 15 -7.20 -12.47 -18.29
CA ASN A 15 -5.92 -13.15 -18.18
C ASN A 15 -4.84 -12.17 -17.75
N VAL A 16 -4.52 -12.16 -16.44
CA VAL A 16 -3.56 -11.24 -15.83
C VAL A 16 -2.16 -11.28 -16.46
N ILE A 17 -1.78 -12.41 -17.07
CA ILE A 17 -0.45 -12.55 -17.71
C ILE A 17 -0.30 -11.58 -18.88
N THR A 18 -1.39 -11.17 -19.51
CA THR A 18 -1.38 -10.24 -20.64
C THR A 18 -1.43 -8.77 -20.22
N TRP A 19 -1.63 -8.49 -18.93
CA TRP A 19 -1.75 -7.13 -18.43
C TRP A 19 -0.38 -6.46 -18.32
N LYS A 20 -0.33 -5.18 -18.65
CA LYS A 20 0.87 -4.36 -18.42
C LYS A 20 0.86 -3.86 -16.99
N SER A 21 2.05 -3.51 -16.44
CA SER A 21 2.17 -2.97 -15.09
C SER A 21 1.22 -1.78 -14.82
N ARG A 22 1.02 -0.91 -15.82
CA ARG A 22 0.07 0.21 -15.72
C ARG A 22 -1.39 -0.23 -15.58
N ASP A 23 -1.74 -1.42 -16.07
CA ASP A 23 -3.11 -1.96 -15.98
C ASP A 23 -3.41 -2.43 -14.54
N LEU A 24 -2.39 -2.67 -13.73
CA LEU A 24 -2.48 -3.03 -12.31
C LEU A 24 -2.66 -1.81 -11.40
N LEU A 25 -2.25 -0.62 -11.85
CA LEU A 25 -2.37 0.60 -11.07
C LEU A 25 -3.84 0.87 -10.69
N GLY A 26 -4.08 1.22 -9.43
CA GLY A 26 -5.41 1.42 -8.88
C GLY A 26 -6.27 0.15 -8.75
N ARG A 27 -5.75 -1.02 -9.15
CA ARG A 27 -6.44 -2.31 -9.00
C ARG A 27 -5.83 -3.14 -7.89
N ILE A 28 -4.53 -3.38 -7.97
CA ILE A 28 -3.81 -4.23 -7.02
C ILE A 28 -2.59 -3.45 -6.53
N GLY A 29 -2.54 -3.21 -5.23
CA GLY A 29 -1.36 -2.70 -4.52
C GLY A 29 -0.69 -3.83 -3.75
N MET A 30 0.63 -3.85 -3.70
CA MET A 30 1.38 -4.85 -2.94
C MET A 30 2.48 -4.17 -2.13
N VAL A 31 2.50 -4.45 -0.82
CA VAL A 31 3.56 -4.03 0.10
C VAL A 31 4.41 -5.24 0.41
N PHE A 32 5.66 -5.23 -0.03
CA PHE A 32 6.61 -6.32 0.17
C PHE A 32 7.29 -6.26 1.54
N GLN A 33 7.86 -7.39 1.96
CA GLN A 33 8.65 -7.48 3.19
C GLN A 33 9.89 -6.57 3.14
N GLU A 34 10.52 -6.42 1.97
CA GLU A 34 11.64 -5.51 1.72
C GLU A 34 11.17 -4.31 0.88
N PRO A 35 10.68 -3.23 1.54
CA PRO A 35 10.02 -2.12 0.86
C PRO A 35 10.94 -1.33 -0.07
N GLU A 36 12.24 -1.37 0.15
CA GLU A 36 13.21 -0.61 -0.64
C GLU A 36 13.31 -1.06 -2.11
N HIS A 37 12.92 -2.29 -2.43
CA HIS A 37 12.87 -2.78 -3.81
C HIS A 37 11.76 -2.12 -4.64
N GLN A 38 10.87 -1.37 -3.99
CA GLN A 38 9.74 -0.70 -4.65
C GLN A 38 10.01 0.78 -4.95
N PHE A 39 11.04 1.40 -4.35
CA PHE A 39 11.26 2.83 -4.45
C PHE A 39 11.90 3.21 -5.80
N ALA A 40 11.27 4.18 -6.46
CA ALA A 40 11.68 4.66 -7.78
C ALA A 40 11.98 6.17 -7.81
N ALA A 41 11.46 6.94 -6.85
CA ALA A 41 11.63 8.38 -6.82
C ALA A 41 12.88 8.81 -6.04
N SER A 42 13.32 10.04 -6.29
CA SER A 42 14.44 10.67 -5.59
C SER A 42 14.09 11.23 -4.22
N THR A 43 12.79 11.49 -3.96
CA THR A 43 12.31 11.98 -2.68
C THR A 43 11.14 11.16 -2.16
N VAL A 44 10.99 11.13 -0.84
CA VAL A 44 9.88 10.46 -0.14
C VAL A 44 8.52 10.99 -0.61
N ARG A 45 8.40 12.30 -0.82
CA ARG A 45 7.16 12.93 -1.28
C ARG A 45 6.82 12.53 -2.70
N ASP A 46 7.81 12.53 -3.59
CA ASP A 46 7.61 12.10 -4.97
C ASP A 46 7.24 10.63 -5.06
N GLU A 47 7.85 9.78 -4.22
CA GLU A 47 7.54 8.35 -4.15
C GLU A 47 6.06 8.10 -3.90
N VAL A 48 5.47 8.79 -2.93
CA VAL A 48 4.03 8.67 -2.63
C VAL A 48 3.17 9.26 -3.77
N ALA A 49 3.66 10.28 -4.46
CA ALA A 49 2.93 10.94 -5.55
C ALA A 49 2.92 10.15 -6.86
N ILE A 50 3.81 9.16 -7.05
CA ILE A 50 3.88 8.35 -8.30
C ILE A 50 2.54 7.72 -8.65
N GLY A 51 1.90 7.03 -7.70
CA GLY A 51 0.63 6.34 -7.91
C GLY A 51 -0.46 7.27 -8.44
N PRO A 52 -0.82 8.32 -7.68
CA PRO A 52 -1.81 9.31 -8.11
C PRO A 52 -1.50 9.95 -9.47
N LYS A 53 -0.27 10.37 -9.73
CA LYS A 53 0.15 10.94 -11.03
C LYS A 53 -0.03 9.94 -12.16
N SER A 54 0.36 8.69 -11.95
CA SER A 54 0.20 7.62 -12.94
C SER A 54 -1.26 7.29 -13.25
N MET A 55 -2.17 7.65 -12.33
CA MET A 55 -3.63 7.55 -12.50
C MET A 55 -4.26 8.80 -13.10
N GLY A 56 -3.46 9.77 -13.54
CA GLY A 56 -3.91 10.98 -14.24
C GLY A 56 -4.33 12.14 -13.33
N LYS A 57 -4.00 12.09 -12.03
CA LYS A 57 -4.19 13.25 -11.14
C LYS A 57 -3.17 14.34 -11.46
N THR A 58 -3.58 15.59 -11.25
CA THR A 58 -2.68 16.73 -11.36
C THR A 58 -1.57 16.66 -10.32
N ASP A 59 -0.48 17.39 -10.54
CA ASP A 59 0.61 17.46 -9.56
C ASP A 59 0.13 17.97 -8.21
N GLU A 60 -0.73 18.98 -8.20
CA GLU A 60 -1.29 19.55 -6.97
C GLU A 60 -2.11 18.52 -6.19
N GLU A 61 -3.00 17.79 -6.86
CA GLU A 61 -3.80 16.73 -6.24
C GLU A 61 -2.91 15.59 -5.71
N ALA A 62 -1.93 15.15 -6.50
CA ALA A 62 -1.03 14.07 -6.13
C ALA A 62 -0.18 14.43 -4.91
N TYR A 63 0.37 15.64 -4.87
CA TYR A 63 1.13 16.11 -3.71
C TYR A 63 0.25 16.36 -2.49
N SER A 64 -1.00 16.80 -2.66
CA SER A 64 -1.95 16.92 -1.55
C SER A 64 -2.26 15.57 -0.91
N ILE A 65 -2.41 14.51 -1.73
CA ILE A 65 -2.58 13.13 -1.24
C ILE A 65 -1.32 12.68 -0.49
N ALA A 66 -0.15 12.90 -1.10
CA ALA A 66 1.13 12.51 -0.51
C ALA A 66 1.35 13.17 0.84
N ASP A 67 1.16 14.48 0.95
CA ASP A 67 1.37 15.24 2.19
C ASP A 67 0.48 14.72 3.33
N ARG A 68 -0.80 14.45 3.07
CA ARG A 68 -1.73 13.89 4.07
C ARG A 68 -1.31 12.51 4.57
N LEU A 69 -0.84 11.64 3.68
CA LEU A 69 -0.39 10.30 4.06
C LEU A 69 0.93 10.34 4.83
N LEU A 70 1.87 11.20 4.41
CA LEU A 70 3.13 11.41 5.11
C LEU A 70 2.90 11.97 6.52
N GLU A 71 1.96 12.89 6.69
CA GLU A 71 1.59 13.43 8.01
C GLU A 71 1.04 12.32 8.92
N ARG A 72 0.08 11.54 8.44
CA ARG A 72 -0.53 10.44 9.22
C ARG A 72 0.46 9.35 9.62
N LEU A 73 1.52 9.16 8.86
CA LEU A 73 2.56 8.16 9.11
C LEU A 73 3.84 8.73 9.73
N ASN A 74 3.81 9.98 10.22
CA ASN A 74 4.97 10.66 10.83
C ASN A 74 6.21 10.70 9.90
N LEU A 75 5.98 10.90 8.59
CA LEU A 75 7.04 10.97 7.57
C LEU A 75 7.22 12.37 6.98
N SER A 76 6.42 13.38 7.38
CA SER A 76 6.46 14.73 6.78
C SER A 76 7.83 15.38 6.87
N ARG A 77 8.59 15.16 7.97
CA ARG A 77 9.96 15.67 8.12
C ARG A 77 10.94 15.13 7.09
N PHE A 78 10.63 13.99 6.51
CA PHE A 78 11.45 13.32 5.50
C PHE A 78 10.98 13.57 4.07
N ALA A 79 9.98 14.41 3.84
CA ALA A 79 9.35 14.62 2.53
C ALA A 79 10.37 14.88 1.39
N LYS A 80 11.46 15.60 1.70
CA LYS A 80 12.54 15.92 0.75
C LYS A 80 13.74 14.96 0.82
N ALA A 81 13.74 13.99 1.74
CA ALA A 81 14.82 13.03 1.87
C ALA A 81 14.75 11.97 0.77
N ASN A 82 15.89 11.35 0.50
CA ASN A 82 15.94 10.18 -0.37
C ASN A 82 15.33 8.97 0.37
N PRO A 83 14.39 8.21 -0.25
CA PRO A 83 13.76 7.04 0.35
C PRO A 83 14.73 6.00 0.93
N PHE A 84 15.86 5.81 0.27
CA PHE A 84 16.87 4.83 0.68
C PHE A 84 17.62 5.20 1.97
N THR A 85 17.58 6.47 2.38
CA THR A 85 18.22 6.94 3.62
C THR A 85 17.36 6.74 4.87
N LEU A 86 16.11 6.32 4.70
CA LEU A 86 15.19 6.05 5.79
C LEU A 86 15.58 4.79 6.58
N SER A 87 15.21 4.74 7.85
CA SER A 87 15.27 3.50 8.65
C SER A 87 14.29 2.45 8.12
N GLY A 88 14.49 1.17 8.48
CA GLY A 88 13.61 0.09 8.03
C GLY A 88 12.13 0.32 8.35
N GLY A 89 11.82 0.82 9.57
CA GLY A 89 10.44 1.16 9.94
C GLY A 89 9.87 2.32 9.13
N GLU A 90 10.68 3.36 8.83
CA GLU A 90 10.28 4.48 7.99
C GLU A 90 10.07 4.06 6.53
N LYS A 91 10.94 3.21 5.99
CA LYS A 91 10.78 2.61 4.65
C LYS A 91 9.48 1.82 4.54
N ARG A 92 9.14 1.03 5.57
CA ARG A 92 7.88 0.27 5.60
C ARG A 92 6.66 1.19 5.60
N ARG A 93 6.67 2.24 6.41
CA ARG A 93 5.61 3.25 6.39
C ARG A 93 5.47 3.94 5.05
N LEU A 94 6.60 4.28 4.42
CA LEU A 94 6.61 4.87 3.08
C LEU A 94 6.00 3.95 2.04
N SER A 95 6.34 2.66 2.05
CA SER A 95 5.76 1.67 1.12
C SER A 95 4.24 1.57 1.28
N VAL A 96 3.73 1.52 2.53
CA VAL A 96 2.29 1.55 2.79
C VAL A 96 1.66 2.84 2.28
N ALA A 97 2.29 4.01 2.53
CA ALA A 97 1.79 5.29 2.02
C ALA A 97 1.68 5.31 0.50
N SER A 98 2.73 4.84 -0.20
CA SER A 98 2.79 4.82 -1.67
C SER A 98 1.69 3.92 -2.27
N MET A 99 1.44 2.76 -1.67
CA MET A 99 0.37 1.87 -2.13
C MET A 99 -1.02 2.43 -1.87
N LEU A 100 -1.26 2.99 -0.68
CA LEU A 100 -2.54 3.60 -0.33
C LEU A 100 -2.85 4.85 -1.15
N ALA A 101 -1.82 5.61 -1.56
CA ALA A 101 -1.98 6.80 -2.40
C ALA A 101 -2.63 6.47 -3.76
N ALA A 102 -2.37 5.29 -4.30
CA ALA A 102 -2.99 4.81 -5.55
C ALA A 102 -4.44 4.33 -5.36
N ALA A 103 -4.97 4.30 -4.14
CA ALA A 103 -6.33 3.85 -3.81
C ALA A 103 -6.70 2.53 -4.51
N PRO A 104 -5.96 1.43 -4.30
CA PRO A 104 -6.18 0.18 -5.01
C PRO A 104 -7.50 -0.48 -4.59
N LYS A 105 -8.08 -1.29 -5.47
CA LYS A 105 -9.24 -2.14 -5.13
C LYS A 105 -8.87 -3.35 -4.28
N VAL A 106 -7.66 -3.85 -4.45
CA VAL A 106 -7.09 -4.94 -3.66
C VAL A 106 -5.72 -4.50 -3.14
N LEU A 107 -5.49 -4.65 -1.85
CA LEU A 107 -4.23 -4.35 -1.20
C LEU A 107 -3.69 -5.62 -0.53
N VAL A 108 -2.52 -6.07 -0.98
CA VAL A 108 -1.81 -7.22 -0.40
C VAL A 108 -0.63 -6.70 0.40
N MET A 109 -0.49 -7.14 1.65
CA MET A 109 0.57 -6.67 2.54
C MET A 109 1.24 -7.85 3.25
N ASP A 110 2.57 -7.79 3.31
CA ASP A 110 3.40 -8.74 4.04
C ASP A 110 4.01 -8.04 5.27
N GLU A 111 3.57 -8.48 6.46
CA GLU A 111 3.99 -7.95 7.77
C GLU A 111 3.99 -6.40 7.85
N PRO A 112 2.85 -5.72 7.57
CA PRO A 112 2.83 -4.26 7.40
C PRO A 112 3.22 -3.50 8.67
N THR A 113 2.94 -4.03 9.85
CA THR A 113 3.15 -3.37 11.15
C THR A 113 4.42 -3.80 11.87
N PHE A 114 5.20 -4.72 11.29
CA PHE A 114 6.41 -5.23 11.94
C PHE A 114 7.41 -4.11 12.29
N GLY A 115 7.89 -4.10 13.54
CA GLY A 115 8.89 -3.16 14.00
C GLY A 115 8.40 -1.71 14.19
N GLN A 116 7.09 -1.49 14.28
CA GLN A 116 6.51 -0.18 14.55
C GLN A 116 6.27 0.03 16.05
N ASP A 117 6.46 1.28 16.52
CA ASP A 117 5.98 1.71 17.83
C ASP A 117 4.44 1.78 17.85
N PHE A 118 3.86 1.79 19.06
CA PHE A 118 2.41 1.76 19.24
C PHE A 118 1.66 2.89 18.52
N THR A 119 2.20 4.10 18.54
CA THR A 119 1.56 5.27 17.90
C THR A 119 1.52 5.11 16.38
N THR A 120 2.63 4.69 15.82
CA THR A 120 2.77 4.42 14.40
C THR A 120 1.91 3.22 13.98
N TRP A 121 1.94 2.14 14.76
CA TRP A 121 1.09 0.96 14.57
C TRP A 121 -0.40 1.36 14.50
N THR A 122 -0.86 2.16 15.47
CA THR A 122 -2.25 2.65 15.50
C THR A 122 -2.60 3.45 14.25
N SER A 123 -1.72 4.33 13.81
CA SER A 123 -1.93 5.13 12.59
C SER A 123 -2.01 4.26 11.34
N MET A 124 -1.17 3.22 11.23
CA MET A 124 -1.21 2.27 10.13
C MET A 124 -2.51 1.46 10.12
N VAL A 125 -2.93 0.94 11.29
CA VAL A 125 -4.21 0.23 11.43
C VAL A 125 -5.38 1.10 10.97
N GLN A 126 -5.43 2.37 11.39
CA GLN A 126 -6.48 3.30 10.98
C GLN A 126 -6.48 3.57 9.46
N LEU A 127 -5.30 3.66 8.84
CA LEU A 127 -5.18 3.84 7.39
C LEU A 127 -5.69 2.61 6.62
N ILE A 128 -5.30 1.41 7.08
CA ILE A 128 -5.72 0.14 6.47
C ILE A 128 -7.24 -0.06 6.64
N ALA A 129 -7.77 0.20 7.85
CA ALA A 129 -9.20 0.15 8.12
C ALA A 129 -9.97 1.14 7.22
N GLY A 130 -9.47 2.37 7.09
CA GLY A 130 -10.07 3.38 6.22
C GLY A 130 -10.09 2.98 4.74
N ALA A 131 -9.06 2.32 4.25
CA ALA A 131 -9.04 1.78 2.89
C ALA A 131 -10.08 0.66 2.71
N ARG A 132 -10.18 -0.28 3.67
CA ARG A 132 -11.19 -1.34 3.71
C ARG A 132 -12.61 -0.75 3.69
N ASP A 133 -12.87 0.23 4.54
CA ASP A 133 -14.19 0.86 4.67
C ASP A 133 -14.60 1.64 3.41
N GLN A 134 -13.62 2.02 2.57
CA GLN A 134 -13.83 2.58 1.24
C GLN A 134 -13.96 1.53 0.14
N GLY A 135 -14.03 0.24 0.50
CA GLY A 135 -14.26 -0.87 -0.42
C GLY A 135 -13.00 -1.54 -0.97
N CYS A 136 -11.81 -1.22 -0.42
CA CYS A 136 -10.58 -1.95 -0.76
C CYS A 136 -10.61 -3.34 -0.10
N ALA A 137 -10.41 -4.39 -0.88
CA ALA A 137 -10.18 -5.72 -0.35
C ALA A 137 -8.74 -5.81 0.20
N VAL A 138 -8.61 -6.06 1.50
CA VAL A 138 -7.30 -6.13 2.17
C VAL A 138 -6.94 -7.57 2.46
N ILE A 139 -5.78 -8.00 1.98
CA ILE A 139 -5.18 -9.30 2.24
C ILE A 139 -3.87 -9.08 2.97
N MET A 140 -3.68 -9.72 4.11
CA MET A 140 -2.46 -9.58 4.89
C MET A 140 -1.85 -10.95 5.21
N ILE A 141 -0.54 -11.02 5.13
CA ILE A 141 0.26 -12.09 5.70
C ILE A 141 0.86 -11.50 6.96
N THR A 142 0.47 -12.00 8.13
CA THR A 142 0.95 -11.45 9.40
C THR A 142 0.77 -12.44 10.56
N HIS A 143 1.61 -12.29 11.56
CA HIS A 143 1.49 -12.94 12.87
C HIS A 143 1.10 -11.95 13.98
N ASP A 144 0.79 -10.69 13.65
CA ASP A 144 0.34 -9.64 14.56
C ASP A 144 -1.13 -9.87 14.96
N GLU A 145 -1.37 -10.60 16.04
CA GLU A 145 -2.72 -10.90 16.55
C GLU A 145 -3.54 -9.63 16.85
N PRO A 146 -2.98 -8.60 17.54
CA PRO A 146 -3.67 -7.32 17.72
C PRO A 146 -4.13 -6.66 16.41
N LEU A 147 -3.35 -6.74 15.34
CA LEU A 147 -3.71 -6.21 14.04
C LEU A 147 -4.93 -6.95 13.45
N ILE A 148 -4.92 -8.28 13.52
CA ILE A 148 -6.00 -9.12 13.02
C ILE A 148 -7.30 -8.80 13.75
N GLU A 149 -7.25 -8.67 15.08
CA GLU A 149 -8.40 -8.33 15.92
C GLU A 149 -8.92 -6.91 15.65
N ALA A 150 -8.02 -5.92 15.60
CA ALA A 150 -8.38 -4.52 15.34
C ALA A 150 -9.07 -4.31 13.98
N LEU A 151 -8.69 -5.09 12.98
CA LEU A 151 -9.31 -5.04 11.66
C LEU A 151 -10.55 -5.93 11.51
N GLY A 152 -10.85 -6.79 12.49
CA GLY A 152 -11.92 -7.79 12.37
C GLY A 152 -11.71 -8.72 11.19
N ALA A 153 -10.47 -9.06 10.88
CA ALA A 153 -10.12 -9.78 9.67
C ALA A 153 -10.50 -11.27 9.75
N ARG A 154 -11.00 -11.83 8.64
CA ARG A 154 -11.18 -13.27 8.51
C ARG A 154 -9.82 -13.95 8.40
N ARG A 155 -9.57 -14.94 9.25
CA ARG A 155 -8.30 -15.67 9.28
C ARG A 155 -8.35 -16.87 8.33
N ILE A 156 -7.26 -17.03 7.55
CA ILE A 156 -7.00 -18.20 6.72
C ILE A 156 -5.68 -18.81 7.19
N LEU A 157 -5.71 -20.03 7.67
CA LEU A 157 -4.51 -20.77 8.07
C LEU A 157 -3.96 -21.51 6.84
N VAL A 158 -2.75 -21.17 6.44
CA VAL A 158 -2.01 -21.93 5.43
C VAL A 158 -1.13 -22.94 6.19
N ARG A 159 -1.36 -24.22 5.95
CA ARG A 159 -0.52 -25.31 6.48
C ARG A 159 0.36 -25.81 5.36
N GLU A 160 1.58 -26.25 5.69
CA GLU A 160 2.38 -27.02 4.75
C GLU A 160 1.55 -28.23 4.30
N GLY A 161 1.47 -28.43 2.97
CA GLY A 161 0.63 -29.45 2.39
C GLY A 161 1.11 -30.85 2.77
N GLU A 162 0.19 -31.72 3.20
CA GLU A 162 0.36 -33.15 3.12
C GLU A 162 0.19 -33.61 1.66
#